data_b163c53fd7f105e17eff1082dbf88808
#
_entry.id   b163c53fd7f105e17eff1082dbf88808
#
_cell.length_a   1.000
_cell.length_b   1.000
_cell.length_c   1.000
_cell.angle_alpha   90.00
_cell.angle_beta   90.00
_cell.angle_gamma   90.00
#
_symmetry.space_group_name_H-M   'P 1'
#
loop_
_entity.id
_entity.type
_entity.pdbx_description
1 polymer ?
#
loop_
_entity_poly.entity_id
_entity_poly.type
_entity_poly.pdbx_seq_one_letter_code
_entity_poly.pdbx_strand_id
1 'polypeptide(L)'
;MKEHTSNERVVKVVGIDLAKRSFHVYGVDERGQRVISKTFTRTRLKEFMANLPACTVAMEACGSAHYWARLLRTYGHEVRLIAPQFVKPFVKSNKNDAIDAEAICEAAQRPTMRFVAVKSIEQQDIQAIHRMRSLVVERRTAQVNQIRGLLLEYGIEIPQGRAAVGRCLAEILEDAANGLSDRIRAELRELAEELRHLDLRVDHYDAQIEAIAQSHPQARQLMAIPGLGAKGATALVAAVGEDPRLFKNGRGLAAWLGLVPRQHATGGRERLLGISKRGDVYLRQLLIHGARAVLRWVERKDDPTSRWATGLKTRRHPNVATVALANKIARIAYAVMTTGQLYDPARGALVEA
;
A
#
# COMPACT_ATOMS: atom_id res chain seq x y z
N MET A 1 -36.62 24.39 -45.79
CA MET A 1 -36.52 23.71 -44.47
C MET A 1 -35.10 23.22 -44.29
N LYS A 2 -34.31 23.87 -43.46
CA LYS A 2 -32.95 23.39 -43.10
C LYS A 2 -33.17 22.55 -41.83
N GLU A 3 -33.01 21.25 -41.94
CA GLU A 3 -32.92 20.36 -40.79
C GLU A 3 -31.70 20.73 -39.98
N HIS A 4 -31.92 21.36 -38.83
CA HIS A 4 -30.94 21.46 -37.77
C HIS A 4 -30.85 20.09 -37.08
N THR A 5 -30.10 19.18 -37.64
CA THR A 5 -29.60 18.04 -36.87
C THR A 5 -28.65 18.61 -35.78
N SER A 6 -29.19 18.81 -34.61
CA SER A 6 -28.41 19.05 -33.41
C SER A 6 -27.56 17.79 -33.15
N ASN A 7 -26.35 17.81 -33.67
CA ASN A 7 -25.32 16.80 -33.40
C ASN A 7 -24.90 16.98 -31.92
N GLU A 8 -25.73 16.51 -30.98
CA GLU A 8 -25.39 16.51 -29.55
C GLU A 8 -24.17 15.63 -29.39
N ARG A 9 -23.02 16.26 -29.15
CA ARG A 9 -21.76 15.55 -28.92
C ARG A 9 -21.88 14.73 -27.64
N VAL A 10 -21.93 13.43 -27.80
CA VAL A 10 -22.02 12.47 -26.69
C VAL A 10 -20.65 12.38 -26.02
N VAL A 11 -20.61 12.55 -24.71
CA VAL A 11 -19.40 12.40 -23.92
C VAL A 11 -19.02 10.92 -23.85
N LYS A 12 -17.77 10.61 -24.19
CA LYS A 12 -17.22 9.24 -24.16
C LYS A 12 -16.26 9.01 -23.00
N VAL A 13 -15.43 9.99 -22.72
CA VAL A 13 -14.44 9.90 -21.63
C VAL A 13 -14.51 11.16 -20.79
N VAL A 14 -14.53 10.97 -19.47
CA VAL A 14 -14.52 12.03 -18.47
C VAL A 14 -13.30 11.86 -17.56
N GLY A 15 -12.53 12.93 -17.39
CA GLY A 15 -11.52 13.05 -16.34
C GLY A 15 -12.08 13.90 -15.19
N ILE A 16 -11.95 13.41 -13.96
CA ILE A 16 -12.37 14.16 -12.76
C ILE A 16 -11.16 14.36 -11.86
N ASP A 17 -10.82 15.63 -11.61
CA ASP A 17 -9.90 15.98 -10.54
C ASP A 17 -10.66 16.04 -9.21
N LEU A 18 -10.20 15.22 -8.23
CA LEU A 18 -10.87 15.02 -6.95
C LEU A 18 -10.28 15.93 -5.88
N ALA A 19 -11.06 16.92 -5.45
CA ALA A 19 -10.72 17.73 -4.30
C ALA A 19 -11.69 17.51 -3.11
N LYS A 20 -11.49 18.21 -2.01
CA LYS A 20 -12.37 18.08 -0.84
C LYS A 20 -13.77 18.67 -1.06
N ARG A 21 -13.85 19.81 -1.72
CA ARG A 21 -15.08 20.61 -1.90
C ARG A 21 -15.42 20.91 -3.34
N SER A 22 -14.42 21.10 -4.19
CA SER A 22 -14.57 21.50 -5.59
C SER A 22 -13.99 20.42 -6.49
N PHE A 23 -14.74 19.97 -7.48
CA PHE A 23 -14.40 18.89 -8.40
C PHE A 23 -14.40 19.43 -9.81
N HIS A 24 -13.28 19.34 -10.50
CA HIS A 24 -13.24 19.75 -11.89
C HIS A 24 -13.47 18.55 -12.80
N VAL A 25 -14.40 18.71 -13.74
CA VAL A 25 -14.81 17.68 -14.71
C VAL A 25 -14.44 18.13 -16.10
N TYR A 26 -13.66 17.32 -16.79
CA TYR A 26 -13.28 17.52 -18.18
C TYR A 26 -13.74 16.32 -19.00
N GLY A 27 -14.55 16.55 -20.04
CA GLY A 27 -15.12 15.48 -20.86
C GLY A 27 -14.90 15.68 -22.34
N VAL A 28 -14.66 14.58 -23.06
CA VAL A 28 -14.44 14.57 -24.50
C VAL A 28 -15.37 13.58 -25.21
N ASP A 29 -15.61 13.84 -26.50
CA ASP A 29 -16.34 12.96 -27.41
C ASP A 29 -15.42 11.85 -27.99
N GLU A 30 -15.93 11.06 -28.94
CA GLU A 30 -15.17 10.00 -29.63
C GLU A 30 -13.95 10.52 -30.41
N ARG A 31 -13.98 11.79 -30.84
CA ARG A 31 -12.90 12.43 -31.56
C ARG A 31 -11.89 13.12 -30.66
N GLY A 32 -12.05 12.99 -29.35
CA GLY A 32 -11.22 13.69 -28.36
C GLY A 32 -11.49 15.20 -28.26
N GLN A 33 -12.61 15.69 -28.83
CA GLN A 33 -12.99 17.08 -28.76
C GLN A 33 -13.68 17.38 -27.43
N ARG A 34 -13.30 18.48 -26.79
CA ARG A 34 -13.87 18.91 -25.53
C ARG A 34 -15.38 19.18 -25.64
N VAL A 35 -16.15 18.49 -24.80
CA VAL A 35 -17.60 18.65 -24.63
C VAL A 35 -17.91 19.33 -23.30
N ILE A 36 -17.15 19.01 -22.25
CA ILE A 36 -17.36 19.48 -20.89
C ILE A 36 -16.07 20.01 -20.32
N SER A 37 -16.13 21.17 -19.63
CA SER A 37 -15.10 21.65 -18.72
C SER A 37 -15.82 22.51 -17.67
N LYS A 38 -16.12 21.92 -16.50
CA LYS A 38 -16.92 22.56 -15.45
C LYS A 38 -16.44 22.15 -14.06
N THR A 39 -16.63 23.05 -13.13
CA THR A 39 -16.39 22.81 -11.71
C THR A 39 -17.71 22.55 -10.99
N PHE A 40 -17.72 21.56 -10.10
CA PHE A 40 -18.89 21.15 -9.35
C PHE A 40 -18.61 21.09 -7.85
N THR A 41 -19.63 21.38 -7.04
CA THR A 41 -19.67 20.96 -5.64
C THR A 41 -19.95 19.48 -5.55
N ARG A 42 -19.69 18.86 -4.39
CA ARG A 42 -19.92 17.42 -4.17
C ARG A 42 -21.35 16.96 -4.52
N THR A 43 -22.36 17.70 -4.11
CA THR A 43 -23.77 17.37 -4.39
C THR A 43 -24.07 17.48 -5.89
N ARG A 44 -23.70 18.60 -6.50
CA ARG A 44 -23.92 18.81 -7.93
C ARG A 44 -23.16 17.84 -8.82
N LEU A 45 -21.97 17.39 -8.40
CA LEU A 45 -21.23 16.35 -9.14
C LEU A 45 -22.02 15.03 -9.16
N LYS A 46 -22.61 14.61 -8.03
CA LYS A 46 -23.43 13.39 -7.98
C LYS A 46 -24.62 13.47 -8.91
N GLU A 47 -25.37 14.57 -8.85
CA GLU A 47 -26.51 14.82 -9.71
C GLU A 47 -26.15 14.84 -11.20
N PHE A 48 -25.08 15.54 -11.53
CA PHE A 48 -24.57 15.64 -12.89
C PHE A 48 -24.16 14.26 -13.44
N MET A 49 -23.38 13.49 -12.68
CA MET A 49 -22.90 12.17 -13.10
C MET A 49 -24.04 11.14 -13.16
N ALA A 50 -25.03 11.22 -12.29
CA ALA A 50 -26.19 10.32 -12.33
C ALA A 50 -27.06 10.54 -13.57
N ASN A 51 -27.10 11.77 -14.14
CA ASN A 51 -27.86 12.12 -15.34
C ASN A 51 -27.00 12.04 -16.63
N LEU A 52 -25.69 11.85 -16.53
CA LEU A 52 -24.84 11.70 -17.69
C LEU A 52 -24.97 10.30 -18.28
N PRO A 53 -25.14 10.13 -19.61
CA PRO A 53 -25.09 8.82 -20.23
C PRO A 53 -23.84 8.03 -19.86
N ALA A 54 -23.97 6.71 -19.76
CA ALA A 54 -22.87 5.82 -19.39
C ALA A 54 -21.63 6.08 -20.26
N CYS A 55 -20.50 6.36 -19.61
CA CYS A 55 -19.22 6.69 -20.26
C CYS A 55 -18.05 6.18 -19.43
N THR A 56 -16.83 6.26 -19.97
CA THR A 56 -15.63 5.99 -19.18
C THR A 56 -15.31 7.20 -18.30
N VAL A 57 -15.17 6.98 -16.98
CA VAL A 57 -14.81 8.01 -16.01
C VAL A 57 -13.45 7.69 -15.40
N ALA A 58 -12.51 8.59 -15.55
CA ALA A 58 -11.16 8.46 -15.00
C ALA A 58 -10.94 9.43 -13.83
N MET A 59 -10.20 8.97 -12.83
CA MET A 59 -9.79 9.76 -11.67
C MET A 59 -8.39 9.39 -11.25
N GLU A 60 -7.68 10.33 -10.65
CA GLU A 60 -6.42 10.03 -9.97
C GLU A 60 -6.68 9.19 -8.71
N ALA A 61 -5.84 8.17 -8.45
CA ALA A 61 -5.95 7.31 -7.29
C ALA A 61 -5.41 8.03 -6.02
N CYS A 62 -6.15 9.03 -5.58
CA CYS A 62 -5.88 9.86 -4.40
C CYS A 62 -6.88 9.60 -3.27
N GLY A 63 -6.91 10.47 -2.26
CA GLY A 63 -7.93 10.42 -1.20
C GLY A 63 -9.34 10.50 -1.78
N SER A 64 -10.26 9.66 -1.27
CA SER A 64 -11.65 9.50 -1.72
C SER A 64 -11.89 8.84 -3.10
N ALA A 65 -10.87 8.58 -3.90
CA ALA A 65 -11.04 8.01 -5.25
C ALA A 65 -11.83 6.69 -5.27
N HIS A 66 -11.56 5.80 -4.33
CA HIS A 66 -12.28 4.52 -4.25
C HIS A 66 -13.77 4.70 -3.90
N TYR A 67 -14.11 5.67 -3.02
CA TYR A 67 -15.52 6.00 -2.75
C TYR A 67 -16.21 6.48 -4.01
N TRP A 68 -15.62 7.45 -4.72
CA TRP A 68 -16.18 7.97 -5.95
C TRP A 68 -16.26 6.89 -7.03
N ALA A 69 -15.27 6.04 -7.15
CA ALA A 69 -15.27 4.96 -8.12
C ALA A 69 -16.43 3.98 -7.89
N ARG A 70 -16.68 3.57 -6.65
CA ARG A 70 -17.83 2.71 -6.35
C ARG A 70 -19.16 3.40 -6.63
N LEU A 71 -19.29 4.67 -6.22
CA LEU A 71 -20.52 5.44 -6.47
C LEU A 71 -20.80 5.59 -7.98
N LEU A 72 -19.79 5.98 -8.77
CA LEU A 72 -19.98 6.20 -10.20
C LEU A 72 -20.26 4.90 -10.97
N ARG A 73 -19.77 3.78 -10.49
CA ARG A 73 -20.15 2.45 -11.00
C ARG A 73 -21.63 2.14 -10.77
N THR A 74 -22.23 2.60 -9.66
CA THR A 74 -23.69 2.43 -9.45
C THR A 74 -24.53 3.27 -10.40
N TYR A 75 -23.95 4.30 -11.00
CA TYR A 75 -24.60 5.11 -12.05
C TYR A 75 -24.40 4.52 -13.47
N GLY A 76 -23.71 3.36 -13.59
CA GLY A 76 -23.50 2.68 -14.87
C GLY A 76 -22.22 3.09 -15.61
N HIS A 77 -21.37 3.93 -15.03
CA HIS A 77 -20.12 4.34 -15.68
C HIS A 77 -19.02 3.26 -15.54
N GLU A 78 -18.17 3.14 -16.58
CA GLU A 78 -16.90 2.42 -16.49
C GLU A 78 -15.88 3.30 -15.77
N VAL A 79 -15.41 2.89 -14.58
CA VAL A 79 -14.52 3.74 -13.78
C VAL A 79 -13.10 3.22 -13.77
N ARG A 80 -12.15 4.10 -14.10
CA ARG A 80 -10.72 3.85 -14.18
C ARG A 80 -9.96 4.74 -13.19
N LEU A 81 -9.21 4.15 -12.27
CA LEU A 81 -8.31 4.87 -11.37
C LEU A 81 -6.89 4.83 -11.92
N ILE A 82 -6.20 5.98 -11.92
CA ILE A 82 -4.83 6.12 -12.45
C ILE A 82 -3.91 6.58 -11.32
N ALA A 83 -2.77 5.92 -11.15
CA ALA A 83 -1.80 6.35 -10.14
C ALA A 83 -1.21 7.73 -10.50
N PRO A 84 -1.02 8.65 -9.53
CA PRO A 84 -0.57 10.03 -9.76
C PRO A 84 0.67 10.15 -10.65
N GLN A 85 1.62 9.26 -10.48
CA GLN A 85 2.86 9.23 -11.29
C GLN A 85 2.63 9.00 -12.79
N PHE A 86 1.49 8.43 -13.18
CA PHE A 86 1.14 8.17 -14.58
C PHE A 86 0.25 9.28 -15.17
N VAL A 87 -0.36 10.12 -14.34
CA VAL A 87 -1.08 11.33 -14.78
C VAL A 87 -0.10 12.48 -15.03
N LYS A 88 0.88 12.65 -14.15
CA LYS A 88 1.85 13.75 -14.19
C LYS A 88 2.48 14.04 -15.57
N PRO A 89 2.87 13.07 -16.41
CA PRO A 89 3.44 13.33 -17.74
C PRO A 89 2.48 14.02 -18.72
N PHE A 90 1.17 14.02 -18.46
CA PHE A 90 0.15 14.60 -19.30
C PHE A 90 -0.24 16.04 -18.89
N VAL A 91 0.29 16.53 -17.77
CA VAL A 91 0.09 17.91 -17.32
C VAL A 91 0.97 18.83 -18.17
N LYS A 92 0.34 19.70 -18.98
CA LYS A 92 1.00 20.51 -20.02
C LYS A 92 1.56 21.83 -19.55
N SER A 93 1.10 22.35 -18.41
CA SER A 93 1.49 23.67 -17.91
C SER A 93 1.44 23.76 -16.37
N ASN A 94 1.49 24.97 -15.83
CA ASN A 94 1.39 25.23 -14.39
C ASN A 94 0.11 24.65 -13.80
N LYS A 95 0.17 24.23 -12.54
CA LYS A 95 -0.91 23.55 -11.82
C LYS A 95 -2.20 24.36 -11.83
N ASN A 96 -3.25 23.75 -12.39
CA ASN A 96 -4.60 24.29 -12.43
C ASN A 96 -5.56 23.09 -12.48
N ASP A 97 -6.60 23.06 -11.66
CA ASP A 97 -7.55 21.96 -11.53
C ASP A 97 -8.20 21.54 -12.87
N ALA A 98 -8.41 22.50 -13.79
CA ALA A 98 -8.90 22.22 -15.14
C ALA A 98 -7.90 21.42 -15.98
N ILE A 99 -6.62 21.76 -15.87
CA ILE A 99 -5.51 21.09 -16.56
C ILE A 99 -5.28 19.70 -15.97
N ASP A 100 -5.41 19.56 -14.66
CA ASP A 100 -5.29 18.25 -13.99
C ASP A 100 -6.42 17.30 -14.42
N ALA A 101 -7.68 17.77 -14.53
CA ALA A 101 -8.79 16.98 -15.06
C ALA A 101 -8.62 16.63 -16.56
N GLU A 102 -8.09 17.53 -17.37
CA GLU A 102 -7.71 17.28 -18.78
C GLU A 102 -6.64 16.20 -18.87
N ALA A 103 -5.56 16.33 -18.08
CA ALA A 103 -4.48 15.35 -18.04
C ALA A 103 -4.96 13.95 -17.63
N ILE A 104 -5.87 13.83 -16.65
CA ILE A 104 -6.51 12.58 -16.26
C ILE A 104 -7.31 11.99 -17.42
N CYS A 105 -8.11 12.82 -18.12
CA CYS A 105 -8.89 12.41 -19.27
C CYS A 105 -8.00 11.90 -20.40
N GLU A 106 -6.93 12.61 -20.72
CA GLU A 106 -5.96 12.20 -21.75
C GLU A 106 -5.22 10.91 -21.37
N ALA A 107 -4.75 10.81 -20.14
CA ALA A 107 -4.08 9.62 -19.62
C ALA A 107 -4.97 8.37 -19.72
N ALA A 108 -6.26 8.49 -19.42
CA ALA A 108 -7.21 7.37 -19.43
C ALA A 108 -7.41 6.74 -20.82
N GLN A 109 -7.14 7.47 -21.89
CA GLN A 109 -7.32 7.03 -23.27
C GLN A 109 -6.10 6.28 -23.84
N ARG A 110 -4.99 6.23 -23.09
CA ARG A 110 -3.75 5.60 -23.58
C ARG A 110 -3.85 4.06 -23.50
N PRO A 111 -3.58 3.33 -24.61
CA PRO A 111 -3.71 1.86 -24.64
C PRO A 111 -2.81 1.14 -23.64
N THR A 112 -1.67 1.75 -23.29
CA THR A 112 -0.68 1.17 -22.36
C THR A 112 -0.85 1.64 -20.91
N MET A 113 -1.92 2.41 -20.61
CA MET A 113 -2.17 2.92 -19.26
C MET A 113 -2.42 1.78 -18.28
N ARG A 114 -1.83 1.93 -17.08
CA ARG A 114 -2.01 0.99 -15.97
C ARG A 114 -2.98 1.57 -14.96
N PHE A 115 -4.09 0.90 -14.79
CA PHE A 115 -5.13 1.30 -13.86
C PHE A 115 -4.92 0.67 -12.49
N VAL A 116 -5.42 1.35 -11.47
CA VAL A 116 -5.45 0.88 -10.07
C VAL A 116 -6.80 0.21 -9.83
N ALA A 117 -6.79 -0.98 -9.21
CA ALA A 117 -8.01 -1.66 -8.81
C ALA A 117 -8.85 -0.79 -7.87
N VAL A 118 -10.16 -0.75 -8.11
CA VAL A 118 -11.09 -0.13 -7.17
C VAL A 118 -11.27 -1.09 -5.99
N LYS A 119 -11.03 -0.58 -4.79
CA LYS A 119 -11.16 -1.36 -3.56
C LYS A 119 -12.62 -1.47 -3.12
N SER A 120 -13.01 -2.64 -2.64
CA SER A 120 -14.25 -2.84 -1.89
C SER A 120 -14.20 -2.07 -0.55
N ILE A 121 -15.33 -1.98 0.14
CA ILE A 121 -15.38 -1.40 1.48
C ILE A 121 -14.54 -2.24 2.42
N GLU A 122 -14.69 -3.56 2.40
CA GLU A 122 -13.90 -4.48 3.22
C GLU A 122 -12.39 -4.27 3.05
N GLN A 123 -11.91 -4.17 1.79
CA GLN A 123 -10.49 -3.92 1.53
C GLN A 123 -10.01 -2.56 2.05
N GLN A 124 -10.86 -1.53 2.00
CA GLN A 124 -10.55 -0.23 2.60
C GLN A 124 -10.50 -0.29 4.13
N ASP A 125 -11.39 -1.05 4.75
CA ASP A 125 -11.43 -1.24 6.21
C ASP A 125 -10.18 -1.97 6.69
N ILE A 126 -9.79 -3.06 6.02
CA ILE A 126 -8.54 -3.76 6.30
C ILE A 126 -7.35 -2.81 6.16
N GLN A 127 -7.30 -2.04 5.08
CA GLN A 127 -6.22 -1.05 4.89
C GLN A 127 -6.21 0.03 5.97
N ALA A 128 -7.39 0.47 6.42
CA ALA A 128 -7.51 1.46 7.49
C ALA A 128 -6.96 0.92 8.83
N ILE A 129 -7.28 -0.34 9.18
CA ILE A 129 -6.75 -1.00 10.37
C ILE A 129 -5.22 -1.07 10.31
N HIS A 130 -4.63 -1.47 9.18
CA HIS A 130 -3.18 -1.48 8.99
C HIS A 130 -2.55 -0.09 9.16
N ARG A 131 -3.17 0.96 8.61
CA ARG A 131 -2.69 2.34 8.73
C ARG A 131 -2.78 2.86 10.17
N MET A 132 -3.89 2.59 10.86
CA MET A 132 -4.06 2.94 12.28
C MET A 132 -3.00 2.25 13.13
N ARG A 133 -2.80 0.94 12.92
CA ARG A 133 -1.73 0.19 13.58
C ARG A 133 -0.35 0.80 13.35
N SER A 134 -0.02 1.11 12.09
CA SER A 134 1.29 1.69 11.75
C SER A 134 1.55 2.99 12.49
N LEU A 135 0.55 3.88 12.53
CA LEU A 135 0.67 5.14 13.24
C LEU A 135 0.86 4.94 14.77
N VAL A 136 0.17 3.97 15.38
CA VAL A 136 0.35 3.65 16.80
C VAL A 136 1.75 3.08 17.06
N VAL A 137 2.27 2.22 16.20
CA VAL A 137 3.66 1.69 16.30
C VAL A 137 4.70 2.81 16.15
N GLU A 138 4.49 3.77 15.26
CA GLU A 138 5.36 4.94 15.10
C GLU A 138 5.35 5.80 16.36
N ARG A 139 4.18 6.11 16.91
CA ARG A 139 4.03 6.86 18.18
C ARG A 139 4.71 6.13 19.32
N ARG A 140 4.50 4.82 19.46
CA ARG A 140 5.16 3.99 20.47
C ARG A 140 6.68 4.07 20.36
N THR A 141 7.21 4.01 19.15
CA THR A 141 8.67 4.11 18.91
C THR A 141 9.19 5.49 19.28
N ALA A 142 8.47 6.55 18.93
CA ALA A 142 8.81 7.92 19.30
C ALA A 142 8.82 8.09 20.84
N GLN A 143 7.81 7.56 21.53
CA GLN A 143 7.70 7.57 22.99
C GLN A 143 8.88 6.85 23.67
N VAL A 144 9.23 5.64 23.18
CA VAL A 144 10.40 4.89 23.66
C VAL A 144 11.69 5.70 23.50
N ASN A 145 11.88 6.35 22.36
CA ASN A 145 13.05 7.16 22.12
C ASN A 145 13.08 8.44 22.98
N GLN A 146 11.93 9.06 23.22
CA GLN A 146 11.78 10.21 24.11
C GLN A 146 12.18 9.85 25.53
N ILE A 147 11.63 8.77 26.10
CA ILE A 147 11.97 8.30 27.45
C ILE A 147 13.49 8.05 27.56
N ARG A 148 14.06 7.34 26.60
CA ARG A 148 15.49 7.05 26.57
C ARG A 148 16.34 8.31 26.48
N GLY A 149 15.92 9.28 25.65
CA GLY A 149 16.60 10.56 25.49
C GLY A 149 16.57 11.39 26.78
N LEU A 150 15.39 11.50 27.42
CA LEU A 150 15.26 12.21 28.70
C LEU A 150 16.13 11.61 29.79
N LEU A 151 16.12 10.29 29.96
CA LEU A 151 16.92 9.62 30.98
C LEU A 151 18.43 9.76 30.74
N LEU A 152 18.86 9.81 29.47
CA LEU A 152 20.26 10.00 29.11
C LEU A 152 20.79 11.36 29.60
N GLU A 153 19.98 12.42 29.62
CA GLU A 153 20.34 13.73 30.18
C GLU A 153 20.64 13.68 31.70
N TYR A 154 20.16 12.65 32.39
CA TYR A 154 20.44 12.37 33.80
C TYR A 154 21.54 11.30 33.98
N GLY A 155 22.25 10.92 32.90
CA GLY A 155 23.28 9.89 32.94
C GLY A 155 22.74 8.45 33.04
N ILE A 156 21.42 8.25 32.86
CA ILE A 156 20.80 6.92 32.93
C ILE A 156 20.62 6.35 31.52
N GLU A 157 21.35 5.30 31.21
CA GLU A 157 21.30 4.65 29.89
C GLU A 157 20.36 3.44 29.92
N ILE A 158 19.41 3.39 28.98
CA ILE A 158 18.57 2.22 28.72
C ILE A 158 18.92 1.62 27.35
N PRO A 159 19.11 0.29 27.25
CA PRO A 159 19.34 -0.39 25.99
C PRO A 159 18.24 -0.14 24.96
N GLN A 160 18.55 -0.37 23.67
CA GLN A 160 17.59 -0.16 22.59
C GLN A 160 16.38 -1.11 22.69
N GLY A 161 15.22 -0.57 22.31
CA GLY A 161 14.00 -1.33 22.09
C GLY A 161 12.96 -1.16 23.19
N ARG A 162 11.70 -1.37 22.80
CA ARG A 162 10.53 -1.24 23.68
C ARG A 162 10.62 -2.09 24.94
N ALA A 163 11.06 -3.35 24.78
CA ALA A 163 11.14 -4.30 25.89
C ALA A 163 12.15 -3.86 26.97
N ALA A 164 13.27 -3.21 26.58
CA ALA A 164 14.24 -2.70 27.53
C ALA A 164 13.66 -1.57 28.37
N VAL A 165 12.97 -0.58 27.73
CA VAL A 165 12.32 0.50 28.46
C VAL A 165 11.28 -0.04 29.43
N GLY A 166 10.46 -1.02 29.01
CA GLY A 166 9.43 -1.61 29.90
C GLY A 166 10.00 -2.33 31.12
N ARG A 167 11.16 -2.94 31.02
CA ARG A 167 11.81 -3.58 32.19
C ARG A 167 12.52 -2.59 33.09
N CYS A 168 13.29 -1.67 32.52
CA CYS A 168 14.16 -0.81 33.31
C CYS A 168 13.43 0.39 33.93
N LEU A 169 12.36 0.89 33.30
CA LEU A 169 11.74 2.15 33.70
C LEU A 169 11.12 2.07 35.11
N ALA A 170 10.52 0.95 35.51
CA ALA A 170 9.97 0.77 36.86
C ALA A 170 11.08 0.86 37.92
N GLU A 171 12.17 0.12 37.73
CA GLU A 171 13.34 0.12 38.64
C GLU A 171 13.95 1.52 38.73
N ILE A 172 14.10 2.23 37.60
CA ILE A 172 14.63 3.58 37.54
C ILE A 172 13.74 4.57 38.34
N LEU A 173 12.42 4.41 38.25
CA LEU A 173 11.46 5.27 38.97
C LEU A 173 11.43 5.00 40.46
N GLU A 174 11.77 3.81 40.91
CA GLU A 174 11.84 3.43 42.34
C GLU A 174 13.16 3.79 43.00
N ASP A 175 14.27 3.83 42.23
CA ASP A 175 15.59 4.19 42.76
C ASP A 175 15.67 5.65 43.14
N ALA A 176 15.69 5.93 44.46
CA ALA A 176 15.77 7.29 45.02
C ALA A 176 17.17 7.93 44.86
N ALA A 177 18.20 7.12 44.58
CA ALA A 177 19.59 7.59 44.54
C ALA A 177 20.09 8.00 43.12
N ASN A 178 19.28 7.85 42.09
CA ASN A 178 19.67 8.06 40.69
C ASN A 178 19.65 9.54 40.21
N GLY A 179 19.47 10.50 41.10
CA GLY A 179 19.54 11.92 40.77
C GLY A 179 18.32 12.50 40.02
N LEU A 180 17.28 11.72 39.77
CA LEU A 180 16.05 12.23 39.18
C LEU A 180 15.25 13.05 40.19
N SER A 181 14.84 14.27 39.82
CA SER A 181 13.95 15.09 40.68
C SER A 181 12.52 14.50 40.68
N ASP A 182 11.75 14.84 41.73
CA ASP A 182 10.35 14.40 41.83
C ASP A 182 9.49 14.85 40.66
N ARG A 183 9.77 16.04 40.12
CA ARG A 183 9.11 16.55 38.92
C ARG A 183 9.32 15.62 37.72
N ILE A 184 10.57 15.28 37.43
CA ILE A 184 10.89 14.41 36.28
C ILE A 184 10.40 12.98 36.51
N ARG A 185 10.40 12.48 37.72
CA ARG A 185 9.80 11.18 38.08
C ARG A 185 8.30 11.16 37.80
N ALA A 186 7.58 12.26 38.09
CA ALA A 186 6.16 12.38 37.78
C ALA A 186 5.92 12.33 36.28
N GLU A 187 6.65 13.13 35.48
CA GLU A 187 6.53 13.14 34.03
C GLU A 187 6.91 11.78 33.40
N LEU A 188 7.93 11.11 33.88
CA LEU A 188 8.29 9.78 33.41
C LEU A 188 7.23 8.71 33.72
N ARG A 189 6.48 8.84 34.82
CA ARG A 189 5.32 7.96 35.12
C ARG A 189 4.20 8.18 34.10
N GLU A 190 3.88 9.44 33.78
CA GLU A 190 2.90 9.76 32.72
C GLU A 190 3.32 9.16 31.37
N LEU A 191 4.58 9.34 30.97
CA LEU A 191 5.10 8.76 29.74
C LEU A 191 5.08 7.22 29.75
N ALA A 192 5.30 6.59 30.89
CA ALA A 192 5.20 5.14 31.05
C ALA A 192 3.74 4.65 30.86
N GLU A 193 2.78 5.38 31.43
CA GLU A 193 1.36 5.07 31.29
C GLU A 193 0.88 5.24 29.83
N GLU A 194 1.27 6.34 29.18
CA GLU A 194 1.01 6.53 27.74
C GLU A 194 1.60 5.39 26.91
N LEU A 195 2.83 4.96 27.22
CA LEU A 195 3.50 3.87 26.52
C LEU A 195 2.73 2.55 26.69
N ARG A 196 2.21 2.28 27.89
CA ARG A 196 1.34 1.12 28.16
C ARG A 196 0.05 1.17 27.32
N HIS A 197 -0.58 2.34 27.22
CA HIS A 197 -1.77 2.52 26.39
C HIS A 197 -1.45 2.30 24.89
N LEU A 198 -0.30 2.75 24.42
CA LEU A 198 0.12 2.50 23.04
C LEU A 198 0.35 1.01 22.78
N ASP A 199 0.91 0.27 23.74
CA ASP A 199 1.07 -1.19 23.62
C ASP A 199 -0.29 -1.88 23.50
N LEU A 200 -1.23 -1.58 24.40
CA LEU A 200 -2.59 -2.16 24.34
C LEU A 200 -3.28 -1.88 23.00
N ARG A 201 -3.07 -0.70 22.44
CA ARG A 201 -3.63 -0.36 21.12
C ARG A 201 -2.96 -1.14 19.97
N VAL A 202 -1.65 -1.38 20.05
CA VAL A 202 -0.96 -2.22 19.06
C VAL A 202 -1.50 -3.64 19.13
N ASP A 203 -1.64 -4.20 20.33
CA ASP A 203 -2.17 -5.55 20.55
C ASP A 203 -3.61 -5.68 20.06
N HIS A 204 -4.44 -4.65 20.29
CA HIS A 204 -5.80 -4.60 19.77
C HIS A 204 -5.85 -4.70 18.24
N TYR A 205 -5.03 -3.90 17.52
CA TYR A 205 -4.98 -3.98 16.06
C TYR A 205 -4.35 -5.28 15.56
N ASP A 206 -3.36 -5.82 16.28
CA ASP A 206 -2.78 -7.11 15.95
C ASP A 206 -3.80 -8.24 16.06
N ALA A 207 -4.64 -8.24 17.09
CA ALA A 207 -5.73 -9.20 17.25
C ALA A 207 -6.80 -9.07 16.14
N GLN A 208 -7.17 -7.84 15.76
CA GLN A 208 -8.09 -7.62 14.64
C GLN A 208 -7.51 -8.15 13.31
N ILE A 209 -6.25 -7.87 13.02
CA ILE A 209 -5.58 -8.35 11.81
C ILE A 209 -5.52 -9.87 11.78
N GLU A 210 -5.24 -10.50 12.93
CA GLU A 210 -5.23 -11.96 13.04
C GLU A 210 -6.63 -12.55 12.80
N ALA A 211 -7.66 -11.98 13.41
CA ALA A 211 -9.06 -12.40 13.20
C ALA A 211 -9.48 -12.28 11.73
N ILE A 212 -9.13 -11.18 11.06
CA ILE A 212 -9.38 -11.00 9.63
C ILE A 212 -8.62 -12.06 8.82
N ALA A 213 -7.36 -12.32 9.15
CA ALA A 213 -6.55 -13.30 8.42
C ALA A 213 -7.15 -14.70 8.50
N GLN A 214 -7.75 -15.07 9.65
CA GLN A 214 -8.40 -16.35 9.85
C GLN A 214 -9.77 -16.46 9.18
N SER A 215 -10.53 -15.38 9.11
CA SER A 215 -11.87 -15.38 8.51
C SER A 215 -11.84 -15.19 6.99
N HIS A 216 -10.88 -14.43 6.45
CA HIS A 216 -10.83 -14.10 5.02
C HIS A 216 -10.18 -15.24 4.21
N PRO A 217 -10.91 -15.91 3.27
CA PRO A 217 -10.42 -17.11 2.59
C PRO A 217 -9.08 -16.92 1.88
N GLN A 218 -8.93 -15.81 1.10
CA GLN A 218 -7.71 -15.53 0.36
C GLN A 218 -6.52 -15.23 1.30
N ALA A 219 -6.76 -14.56 2.44
CA ALA A 219 -5.69 -14.31 3.41
C ALA A 219 -5.18 -15.62 4.03
N ARG A 220 -6.08 -16.57 4.36
CA ARG A 220 -5.69 -17.90 4.83
C ARG A 220 -4.83 -18.65 3.81
N GLN A 221 -5.21 -18.63 2.53
CA GLN A 221 -4.41 -19.23 1.46
C GLN A 221 -3.00 -18.62 1.38
N LEU A 222 -2.90 -17.30 1.51
CA LEU A 222 -1.63 -16.60 1.48
C LEU A 222 -0.74 -16.91 2.68
N MET A 223 -1.31 -17.19 3.86
CA MET A 223 -0.55 -17.57 5.05
C MET A 223 0.16 -18.94 4.93
N ALA A 224 -0.23 -19.78 3.99
CA ALA A 224 0.51 -21.00 3.68
C ALA A 224 1.90 -20.74 3.06
N ILE A 225 2.14 -19.52 2.58
CA ILE A 225 3.41 -19.14 1.97
C ILE A 225 4.41 -18.75 3.07
N PRO A 226 5.56 -19.45 3.20
CA PRO A 226 6.57 -19.10 4.19
C PRO A 226 7.01 -17.63 4.08
N GLY A 227 6.94 -16.91 5.20
CA GLY A 227 7.24 -15.48 5.27
C GLY A 227 6.02 -14.55 5.08
N LEU A 228 4.84 -15.10 4.82
CA LEU A 228 3.58 -14.36 4.85
C LEU A 228 2.76 -14.77 6.07
N GLY A 229 2.86 -14.01 7.16
CA GLY A 229 1.93 -14.13 8.29
C GLY A 229 0.67 -13.27 8.07
N ALA A 230 -0.21 -13.25 9.07
CA ALA A 230 -1.49 -12.52 9.04
C ALA A 230 -1.37 -11.08 8.53
N LYS A 231 -0.39 -10.32 9.02
CA LYS A 231 -0.14 -8.93 8.59
C LYS A 231 0.20 -8.82 7.10
N GLY A 232 1.05 -9.72 6.60
CA GLY A 232 1.44 -9.72 5.18
C GLY A 232 0.31 -10.14 4.26
N ALA A 233 -0.43 -11.18 4.64
CA ALA A 233 -1.54 -11.72 3.88
C ALA A 233 -2.69 -10.72 3.76
N THR A 234 -3.18 -10.18 4.89
CA THR A 234 -4.29 -9.21 4.90
C THR A 234 -3.93 -7.90 4.21
N ALA A 235 -2.70 -7.41 4.39
CA ALA A 235 -2.24 -6.21 3.70
C ALA A 235 -2.15 -6.39 2.18
N LEU A 236 -1.74 -7.58 1.69
CA LEU A 236 -1.73 -7.90 0.26
C LEU A 236 -3.15 -7.94 -0.30
N VAL A 237 -4.08 -8.62 0.37
CA VAL A 237 -5.51 -8.65 -0.03
C VAL A 237 -6.08 -7.25 -0.14
N ALA A 238 -5.84 -6.40 0.88
CA ALA A 238 -6.33 -5.03 0.88
C ALA A 238 -5.72 -4.14 -0.20
N ALA A 239 -4.49 -4.41 -0.63
CA ALA A 239 -3.76 -3.54 -1.55
C ALA A 239 -3.93 -3.93 -3.02
N VAL A 240 -3.99 -5.24 -3.32
CA VAL A 240 -4.05 -5.73 -4.71
C VAL A 240 -5.42 -5.48 -5.33
N GLY A 241 -6.48 -5.44 -4.52
CA GLY A 241 -7.85 -5.23 -4.99
C GLY A 241 -8.55 -6.54 -5.35
N GLU A 242 -9.75 -6.42 -5.95
CA GLU A 242 -10.61 -7.55 -6.27
C GLU A 242 -10.07 -8.41 -7.42
N ASP A 243 -9.33 -7.81 -8.36
CA ASP A 243 -8.77 -8.53 -9.50
C ASP A 243 -7.25 -8.43 -9.57
N PRO A 244 -6.52 -9.44 -9.09
CA PRO A 244 -5.08 -9.52 -9.22
C PRO A 244 -4.57 -9.52 -10.67
N ARG A 245 -5.42 -9.88 -11.65
CA ARG A 245 -5.08 -9.98 -13.09
C ARG A 245 -4.79 -8.61 -13.71
N LEU A 246 -5.11 -7.51 -13.02
CA LEU A 246 -4.63 -6.17 -13.40
C LEU A 246 -3.10 -6.08 -13.45
N PHE A 247 -2.40 -6.96 -12.74
CA PHE A 247 -0.97 -7.19 -12.98
C PHE A 247 -0.80 -8.27 -14.04
N LYS A 248 -0.03 -7.97 -15.08
CA LYS A 248 0.22 -8.92 -16.19
C LYS A 248 0.72 -10.30 -15.70
N ASN A 249 1.49 -10.34 -14.62
CA ASN A 249 2.03 -11.54 -13.99
C ASN A 249 2.67 -11.21 -12.63
N GLY A 250 3.15 -12.20 -11.91
CA GLY A 250 3.79 -12.02 -10.59
C GLY A 250 5.06 -11.14 -10.62
N ARG A 251 5.76 -11.05 -11.77
CA ARG A 251 6.88 -10.10 -11.93
C ARG A 251 6.37 -8.66 -11.93
N GLY A 252 5.19 -8.42 -12.51
CA GLY A 252 4.49 -7.13 -12.48
C GLY A 252 4.13 -6.70 -11.07
N LEU A 253 3.58 -7.61 -10.24
CA LEU A 253 3.30 -7.35 -8.83
C LEU A 253 4.60 -7.04 -8.05
N ALA A 254 5.65 -7.84 -8.22
CA ALA A 254 6.94 -7.61 -7.56
C ALA A 254 7.57 -6.26 -7.97
N ALA A 255 7.42 -5.85 -9.23
CA ALA A 255 7.86 -4.55 -9.73
C ALA A 255 7.03 -3.40 -9.12
N TRP A 256 5.72 -3.57 -9.02
CA TRP A 256 4.82 -2.61 -8.36
C TRP A 256 5.16 -2.45 -6.88
N LEU A 257 5.55 -3.52 -6.18
CA LEU A 257 6.04 -3.49 -4.79
C LEU A 257 7.45 -2.88 -4.65
N GLY A 258 8.12 -2.60 -5.77
CA GLY A 258 9.46 -2.03 -5.78
C GLY A 258 10.57 -3.01 -5.37
N LEU A 259 10.33 -4.31 -5.53
CA LEU A 259 11.26 -5.41 -5.20
C LEU A 259 12.15 -5.83 -6.40
N VAL A 260 12.14 -5.06 -7.49
CA VAL A 260 12.99 -5.32 -8.66
C VAL A 260 14.13 -4.30 -8.74
N PRO A 261 15.28 -4.65 -9.31
CA PRO A 261 16.37 -3.72 -9.54
C PRO A 261 15.96 -2.54 -10.41
N ARG A 262 16.51 -1.37 -10.16
CA ARG A 262 16.47 -0.27 -11.11
C ARG A 262 17.42 -0.60 -12.26
N GLN A 263 16.97 -0.36 -13.47
CA GLN A 263 17.81 -0.46 -14.66
C GLN A 263 18.29 0.93 -15.08
N HIS A 264 19.55 1.01 -15.42
CA HIS A 264 20.14 2.15 -16.09
C HIS A 264 20.82 1.63 -17.35
N ALA A 265 20.29 2.03 -18.49
CA ALA A 265 20.85 1.66 -19.80
C ALA A 265 21.29 2.92 -20.54
N THR A 266 22.52 2.95 -21.01
CA THR A 266 23.06 4.02 -21.85
C THR A 266 23.96 3.39 -22.90
N GLY A 267 23.71 3.70 -24.19
CA GLY A 267 24.53 3.20 -25.29
C GLY A 267 24.64 1.68 -25.36
N GLY A 268 23.55 0.94 -25.09
CA GLY A 268 23.51 -0.53 -25.14
C GLY A 268 24.12 -1.23 -23.90
N ARG A 269 24.66 -0.48 -22.94
CA ARG A 269 25.18 -1.04 -21.67
C ARG A 269 24.12 -0.99 -20.60
N GLU A 270 23.66 -2.15 -20.15
CA GLU A 270 22.71 -2.27 -19.02
C GLU A 270 23.46 -2.41 -17.69
N ARG A 271 23.07 -1.61 -16.71
CA ARG A 271 23.53 -1.71 -15.34
C ARG A 271 22.36 -1.87 -14.39
N LEU A 272 22.35 -2.96 -13.63
CA LEU A 272 21.39 -3.17 -12.55
C LEU A 272 21.88 -2.49 -11.28
N LEU A 273 21.02 -1.65 -10.70
CA LEU A 273 21.25 -0.94 -9.44
C LEU A 273 20.46 -1.63 -8.30
N GLY A 274 20.47 -1.04 -7.11
CA GLY A 274 19.61 -1.49 -6.01
C GLY A 274 18.14 -1.47 -6.39
N ILE A 275 17.27 -2.08 -5.57
CA ILE A 275 15.83 -2.17 -5.84
C ILE A 275 15.20 -0.79 -6.06
N SER A 276 14.13 -0.76 -6.86
CA SER A 276 13.48 0.49 -7.28
C SER A 276 12.86 1.26 -6.11
N LYS A 277 12.44 0.57 -5.06
CA LYS A 277 11.72 1.10 -3.89
C LYS A 277 10.46 1.91 -4.25
N ARG A 278 9.97 1.79 -5.50
CA ARG A 278 8.69 2.36 -5.95
C ARG A 278 7.52 1.59 -5.35
N GLY A 279 6.34 2.22 -5.35
CA GLY A 279 5.11 1.59 -4.85
C GLY A 279 4.99 1.54 -3.33
N ASP A 280 4.17 0.62 -2.83
CA ASP A 280 3.77 0.57 -1.42
C ASP A 280 4.95 0.21 -0.50
N VAL A 281 5.32 1.16 0.36
CA VAL A 281 6.43 1.01 1.31
C VAL A 281 6.09 0.01 2.39
N TYR A 282 4.86 0.03 2.90
CA TYR A 282 4.42 -0.83 3.99
C TYR A 282 4.42 -2.30 3.59
N LEU A 283 3.83 -2.64 2.44
CA LEU A 283 3.86 -4.00 1.90
C LEU A 283 5.28 -4.49 1.63
N ARG A 284 6.11 -3.64 1.05
CA ARG A 284 7.52 -3.99 0.82
C ARG A 284 8.25 -4.30 2.12
N GLN A 285 8.02 -3.52 3.18
CA GLN A 285 8.59 -3.79 4.50
C GLN A 285 8.12 -5.13 5.05
N LEU A 286 6.81 -5.43 5.01
CA LEU A 286 6.26 -6.70 5.47
C LEU A 286 6.88 -7.89 4.75
N LEU A 287 6.97 -7.83 3.42
CA LEU A 287 7.58 -8.91 2.61
C LEU A 287 9.08 -9.08 2.89
N ILE A 288 9.83 -8.00 3.07
CA ILE A 288 11.26 -8.05 3.42
C ILE A 288 11.44 -8.61 4.83
N HIS A 289 10.60 -8.23 5.80
CA HIS A 289 10.67 -8.79 7.15
C HIS A 289 10.31 -10.26 7.17
N GLY A 290 9.26 -10.67 6.46
CA GLY A 290 8.90 -12.08 6.29
C GLY A 290 10.00 -12.89 5.63
N ALA A 291 10.59 -12.40 4.54
CA ALA A 291 11.72 -13.05 3.89
C ALA A 291 12.94 -13.16 4.82
N ARG A 292 13.22 -12.13 5.62
CA ARG A 292 14.33 -12.16 6.60
C ARG A 292 14.10 -13.20 7.69
N ALA A 293 12.85 -13.33 8.16
CA ALA A 293 12.50 -14.36 9.13
C ALA A 293 12.70 -15.77 8.56
N VAL A 294 12.28 -16.01 7.31
CA VAL A 294 12.50 -17.30 6.63
C VAL A 294 13.99 -17.59 6.46
N LEU A 295 14.79 -16.64 6.03
CA LEU A 295 16.24 -16.81 5.80
C LEU A 295 17.03 -17.24 7.04
N ARG A 296 16.53 -17.00 8.26
CA ARG A 296 17.18 -17.47 9.49
C ARG A 296 17.15 -19.00 9.62
N TRP A 297 16.17 -19.66 8.96
CA TRP A 297 15.88 -21.06 9.15
C TRP A 297 16.09 -21.91 7.90
N VAL A 298 16.43 -21.31 6.74
CA VAL A 298 16.53 -22.03 5.46
C VAL A 298 17.57 -23.14 5.48
N GLU A 299 18.64 -22.99 6.24
CA GLU A 299 19.70 -24.00 6.36
C GLU A 299 19.27 -25.24 7.14
N ARG A 300 18.16 -25.14 7.90
CA ARG A 300 17.57 -26.22 8.69
C ARG A 300 16.39 -26.91 7.99
N LYS A 301 16.08 -26.50 6.75
CA LYS A 301 14.96 -27.00 5.97
C LYS A 301 15.44 -27.50 4.62
N ASP A 302 14.82 -28.58 4.13
CA ASP A 302 15.20 -29.19 2.86
C ASP A 302 14.10 -29.08 1.78
N ASP A 303 13.26 -28.04 1.85
CA ASP A 303 12.31 -27.74 0.79
C ASP A 303 13.00 -26.97 -0.37
N PRO A 304 12.42 -26.99 -1.59
CA PRO A 304 13.02 -26.37 -2.78
C PRO A 304 13.32 -24.88 -2.64
N THR A 305 12.49 -24.16 -1.88
CA THR A 305 12.68 -22.72 -1.65
C THR A 305 13.82 -22.48 -0.68
N SER A 306 13.95 -23.31 0.36
CA SER A 306 15.04 -23.23 1.32
C SER A 306 16.38 -23.59 0.69
N ARG A 307 16.47 -24.67 -0.12
CA ARG A 307 17.68 -25.01 -0.90
C ARG A 307 18.11 -23.86 -1.82
N TRP A 308 17.16 -23.28 -2.57
CA TRP A 308 17.44 -22.13 -3.43
C TRP A 308 17.94 -20.92 -2.63
N ALA A 309 17.32 -20.62 -1.48
CA ALA A 309 17.69 -19.47 -0.65
C ALA A 309 19.06 -19.67 0.02
N THR A 310 19.40 -20.88 0.46
CA THR A 310 20.72 -21.25 0.99
C THR A 310 21.78 -21.04 -0.08
N GLY A 311 21.60 -21.56 -1.30
CA GLY A 311 22.53 -21.35 -2.40
C GLY A 311 22.65 -19.86 -2.82
N LEU A 312 21.66 -19.03 -2.51
CA LEU A 312 21.75 -17.59 -2.74
C LEU A 312 22.54 -16.87 -1.64
N LYS A 313 22.38 -17.27 -0.37
CA LYS A 313 23.14 -16.74 0.77
C LYS A 313 24.64 -16.94 0.62
N THR A 314 25.09 -18.06 0.06
CA THR A 314 26.52 -18.33 -0.15
C THR A 314 27.16 -17.44 -1.21
N ARG A 315 26.38 -16.91 -2.16
CA ARG A 315 26.89 -16.16 -3.33
C ARG A 315 26.63 -14.66 -3.28
N ARG A 316 25.73 -14.21 -2.38
CA ARG A 316 25.26 -12.82 -2.34
C ARG A 316 25.16 -12.31 -0.91
N HIS A 317 25.34 -11.01 -0.76
CA HIS A 317 25.15 -10.33 0.52
C HIS A 317 23.74 -10.65 1.11
N PRO A 318 23.61 -10.86 2.44
CA PRO A 318 22.33 -11.24 3.08
C PRO A 318 21.13 -10.36 2.73
N ASN A 319 21.33 -9.05 2.60
CA ASN A 319 20.24 -8.14 2.19
C ASN A 319 19.79 -8.38 0.75
N VAL A 320 20.68 -8.77 -0.17
CA VAL A 320 20.33 -9.13 -1.55
C VAL A 320 19.53 -10.43 -1.57
N ALA A 321 19.96 -11.44 -0.80
CA ALA A 321 19.24 -12.70 -0.63
C ALA A 321 17.83 -12.46 -0.04
N THR A 322 17.73 -11.60 0.99
CA THR A 322 16.43 -11.23 1.60
C THR A 322 15.49 -10.62 0.57
N VAL A 323 15.94 -9.67 -0.22
CA VAL A 323 15.10 -9.00 -1.23
C VAL A 323 14.72 -9.96 -2.36
N ALA A 324 15.63 -10.83 -2.79
CA ALA A 324 15.34 -11.84 -3.81
C ALA A 324 14.27 -12.84 -3.32
N LEU A 325 14.34 -13.25 -2.06
CA LEU A 325 13.30 -14.09 -1.45
C LEU A 325 11.97 -13.33 -1.31
N ALA A 326 11.97 -12.06 -0.88
CA ALA A 326 10.77 -11.22 -0.84
C ALA A 326 10.11 -11.09 -2.23
N ASN A 327 10.90 -10.93 -3.29
CA ASN A 327 10.42 -10.94 -4.67
C ASN A 327 9.80 -12.30 -5.05
N LYS A 328 10.43 -13.41 -4.67
CA LYS A 328 9.89 -14.76 -4.90
C LYS A 328 8.55 -14.95 -4.16
N ILE A 329 8.47 -14.57 -2.88
CA ILE A 329 7.24 -14.59 -2.08
C ILE A 329 6.12 -13.79 -2.76
N ALA A 330 6.40 -12.57 -3.22
CA ALA A 330 5.42 -11.75 -3.93
C ALA A 330 4.89 -12.41 -5.21
N ARG A 331 5.76 -13.12 -5.95
CA ARG A 331 5.37 -13.83 -7.17
C ARG A 331 4.53 -15.07 -6.88
N ILE A 332 4.84 -15.79 -5.80
CA ILE A 332 4.04 -16.93 -5.33
C ILE A 332 2.67 -16.42 -4.86
N ALA A 333 2.64 -15.35 -4.06
CA ALA A 333 1.39 -14.73 -3.61
C ALA A 333 0.50 -14.33 -4.78
N TYR A 334 1.05 -13.72 -5.83
CA TYR A 334 0.32 -13.43 -7.05
C TYR A 334 -0.30 -14.68 -7.66
N ALA A 335 0.46 -15.77 -7.78
CA ALA A 335 -0.03 -17.00 -8.36
C ALA A 335 -1.17 -17.62 -7.52
N VAL A 336 -1.04 -17.65 -6.18
CA VAL A 336 -2.12 -18.08 -5.26
C VAL A 336 -3.36 -17.21 -5.44
N MET A 337 -3.22 -15.89 -5.48
CA MET A 337 -4.35 -14.95 -5.63
C MET A 337 -5.07 -15.07 -6.98
N THR A 338 -4.36 -15.46 -8.05
CA THR A 338 -4.94 -15.52 -9.41
C THR A 338 -5.51 -16.88 -9.74
N THR A 339 -4.97 -17.96 -9.18
CA THR A 339 -5.39 -19.34 -9.47
C THR A 339 -6.34 -19.90 -8.41
N GLY A 340 -6.32 -19.36 -7.18
CA GLY A 340 -7.02 -19.92 -6.03
C GLY A 340 -6.38 -21.19 -5.47
N GLN A 341 -5.29 -21.66 -6.08
CA GLN A 341 -4.56 -22.85 -5.64
C GLN A 341 -3.75 -22.58 -4.36
N LEU A 342 -3.56 -23.59 -3.53
CA LEU A 342 -2.73 -23.48 -2.33
C LEU A 342 -1.25 -23.63 -2.68
N TYR A 343 -0.41 -22.96 -1.90
CA TYR A 343 1.03 -23.16 -1.97
C TYR A 343 1.47 -24.29 -1.04
N ASP A 344 2.11 -25.32 -1.59
CA ASP A 344 2.76 -26.38 -0.82
C ASP A 344 4.24 -26.05 -0.64
N PRO A 345 4.67 -25.71 0.59
CA PRO A 345 6.08 -25.43 0.85
C PRO A 345 7.01 -26.63 0.60
N ALA A 346 6.55 -27.86 0.83
CA ALA A 346 7.35 -29.05 0.64
C ALA A 346 7.69 -29.29 -0.84
N ARG A 347 6.75 -29.00 -1.72
CA ARG A 347 6.96 -29.08 -3.17
C ARG A 347 7.52 -27.81 -3.78
N GLY A 348 7.41 -26.67 -3.07
CA GLY A 348 7.75 -25.36 -3.59
C GLY A 348 6.88 -24.92 -4.78
N ALA A 349 5.66 -25.47 -4.89
CA ALA A 349 4.73 -25.34 -6.01
C ALA A 349 3.29 -25.08 -5.52
N LEU A 350 2.41 -24.70 -6.45
CA LEU A 350 0.97 -24.63 -6.20
C LEU A 350 0.36 -26.03 -6.31
N VAL A 351 -0.64 -26.30 -5.48
CA VAL A 351 -1.43 -27.54 -5.45
C VAL A 351 -2.92 -27.17 -5.44
N GLU A 352 -3.77 -28.09 -5.92
CA GLU A 352 -5.21 -27.94 -5.79
C GLU A 352 -5.62 -27.87 -4.33
N ALA A 353 -6.65 -27.05 -4.02
CA ALA A 353 -7.12 -26.80 -2.66
C ALA A 353 -7.92 -27.99 -2.09
#